data_08c0443a684c61112885a5927362f8c2
#
_entry.id   08c0443a684c61112885a5927362f8c2
#
_cell.length_a   1.000
_cell.length_b   1.000
_cell.length_c   1.000
_cell.angle_alpha   90.00
_cell.angle_beta   90.00
_cell.angle_gamma   90.00
#
_symmetry.space_group_name_H-M   'P 1'
#
loop_
_entity.id
_entity.type
_entity.pdbx_description
1 polymer ?
#
loop_
_entity_poly.entity_id
_entity_poly.type
_entity_poly.pdbx_seq_one_letter_code
_entity_poly.pdbx_strand_id
1 'polypeptide(L)'
;MALVGLLGDIHGNREALEAALARLDALDVEWTVCVGDLVGYNADPDACVELLRARGAISIAGNHDLIGTGLLGFERCSNKAMHSLKRTRGRLGPEAAAYIAALPSHHRLAPDVLLTHGGVRDVQQYMTRPQHILENARMLAEDFPGTRICFYGHTHEQKVWEVRGDEVRDVTADAVTFDPGCVYFVNPGSVDASRKRTHKLAELAIFDEAARTLRFERVPYDEAATESKAWRGGFRIERWRDRLYDYQRRIVGPRQIESA
;
A
#
# COMPACT_ATOMS: atom_id res chain seq x y z
N MET A 1 20.05 5.66 16.48
CA MET A 1 19.71 4.46 15.69
C MET A 1 18.28 4.66 15.24
N ALA A 2 18.05 4.91 13.96
CA ALA A 2 16.72 5.26 13.48
C ALA A 2 15.84 4.01 13.37
N LEU A 3 14.74 3.98 14.15
CA LEU A 3 13.64 3.04 13.92
C LEU A 3 12.71 3.64 12.89
N VAL A 4 12.42 2.89 11.84
CA VAL A 4 11.53 3.29 10.75
C VAL A 4 10.24 2.48 10.83
N GLY A 5 9.10 3.16 10.98
CA GLY A 5 7.78 2.56 10.89
C GLY A 5 7.30 2.53 9.44
N LEU A 6 7.01 1.33 8.95
CA LEU A 6 6.58 1.08 7.58
C LEU A 6 5.08 0.81 7.52
N LEU A 7 4.36 1.65 6.81
CA LEU A 7 2.93 1.56 6.55
C LEU A 7 2.68 1.39 5.04
N GLY A 8 1.54 0.82 4.68
CA GLY A 8 1.07 0.78 3.30
C GLY A 8 -0.39 0.39 3.23
N ASP A 9 -1.01 0.58 2.06
CA ASP A 9 -2.36 0.11 1.76
C ASP A 9 -3.38 0.53 2.84
N ILE A 10 -3.44 1.84 3.11
CA ILE A 10 -4.26 2.49 4.16
C ILE A 10 -5.72 2.60 3.70
N HIS A 11 -5.92 2.92 2.42
CA HIS A 11 -7.20 2.93 1.75
C HIS A 11 -8.31 3.76 2.43
N GLY A 12 -7.97 4.91 3.01
CA GLY A 12 -8.94 5.77 3.66
C GLY A 12 -9.54 5.18 4.95
N ASN A 13 -8.87 4.21 5.57
CA ASN A 13 -9.24 3.60 6.84
C ASN A 13 -8.60 4.38 8.00
N ARG A 14 -9.31 5.41 8.44
CA ARG A 14 -8.83 6.31 9.49
C ARG A 14 -8.60 5.58 10.81
N GLU A 15 -9.54 4.74 11.24
CA GLU A 15 -9.46 4.03 12.52
C GLU A 15 -8.22 3.13 12.58
N ALA A 16 -7.94 2.41 11.51
CA ALA A 16 -6.76 1.56 11.41
C ALA A 16 -5.46 2.38 11.37
N LEU A 17 -5.45 3.51 10.66
CA LEU A 17 -4.28 4.39 10.59
C LEU A 17 -3.99 5.03 11.95
N GLU A 18 -5.00 5.54 12.66
CA GLU A 18 -4.84 6.10 14.01
C GLU A 18 -4.25 5.06 14.99
N ALA A 19 -4.75 3.82 14.94
CA ALA A 19 -4.23 2.72 15.75
C ALA A 19 -2.77 2.37 15.39
N ALA A 20 -2.44 2.33 14.09
CA ALA A 20 -1.08 2.08 13.62
C ALA A 20 -0.11 3.18 14.06
N LEU A 21 -0.50 4.47 13.90
CA LEU A 21 0.32 5.60 14.33
C LEU A 21 0.54 5.62 15.86
N ALA A 22 -0.50 5.34 16.64
CA ALA A 22 -0.37 5.20 18.10
C ALA A 22 0.61 4.07 18.49
N ARG A 23 0.63 2.97 17.71
CA ARG A 23 1.60 1.89 17.93
C ARG A 23 3.02 2.35 17.60
N LEU A 24 3.23 3.11 16.52
CA LEU A 24 4.53 3.67 16.18
C LEU A 24 5.04 4.63 17.28
N ASP A 25 4.14 5.45 17.86
CA ASP A 25 4.48 6.34 18.98
C ASP A 25 4.91 5.55 20.22
N ALA A 26 4.18 4.48 20.56
CA ALA A 26 4.50 3.61 21.70
C ALA A 26 5.83 2.84 21.52
N LEU A 27 6.38 2.79 20.32
CA LEU A 27 7.65 2.15 19.99
C LEU A 27 8.80 3.16 19.78
N ASP A 28 8.55 4.46 20.02
CA ASP A 28 9.50 5.55 19.81
C ASP A 28 10.12 5.55 18.40
N VAL A 29 9.27 5.29 17.39
CA VAL A 29 9.69 5.27 15.98
C VAL A 29 10.06 6.67 15.52
N GLU A 30 11.26 6.83 14.98
CA GLU A 30 11.80 8.13 14.56
C GLU A 30 11.23 8.60 13.22
N TRP A 31 11.11 7.67 12.25
CA TRP A 31 10.62 7.96 10.90
C TRP A 31 9.40 7.12 10.56
N THR A 32 8.39 7.74 9.97
CA THR A 32 7.23 7.05 9.41
C THR A 32 7.30 7.10 7.90
N VAL A 33 7.12 5.93 7.27
CA VAL A 33 7.17 5.74 5.82
C VAL A 33 5.89 5.07 5.37
N CYS A 34 5.32 5.51 4.24
CA CYS A 34 4.15 4.90 3.63
C CYS A 34 4.44 4.49 2.18
N VAL A 35 4.28 3.21 1.87
CA VAL A 35 4.51 2.63 0.54
C VAL A 35 3.29 2.77 -0.40
N GLY A 36 2.44 3.76 -0.19
CA GLY A 36 1.34 4.12 -1.08
C GLY A 36 -0.02 3.56 -0.69
N ASP A 37 -1.00 3.83 -1.56
CA ASP A 37 -2.42 3.52 -1.38
C ASP A 37 -3.02 4.12 -0.10
N LEU A 38 -2.85 5.46 0.01
CA LEU A 38 -3.40 6.26 1.10
C LEU A 38 -4.92 6.26 1.07
N VAL A 39 -5.51 6.28 -0.14
CA VAL A 39 -6.93 6.44 -0.38
C VAL A 39 -7.57 5.22 -1.08
N GLY A 40 -8.88 5.23 -1.21
CA GLY A 40 -9.66 4.14 -1.80
C GLY A 40 -10.43 3.35 -0.74
N TYR A 41 -11.26 2.42 -1.12
CA TYR A 41 -12.09 1.49 -0.36
C TYR A 41 -12.91 2.04 0.82
N ASN A 42 -12.35 2.91 1.68
CA ASN A 42 -13.02 3.40 2.91
C ASN A 42 -13.34 4.89 2.84
N ALA A 43 -13.99 5.39 3.90
CA ALA A 43 -14.77 6.63 3.86
C ALA A 43 -14.00 7.91 4.19
N ASP A 44 -12.77 7.80 4.71
CA ASP A 44 -12.04 8.93 5.28
C ASP A 44 -10.71 9.24 4.55
N PRO A 45 -10.72 9.41 3.19
CA PRO A 45 -9.48 9.61 2.44
C PRO A 45 -8.73 10.88 2.87
N ASP A 46 -9.44 12.02 3.03
CA ASP A 46 -8.81 13.29 3.42
C ASP A 46 -8.17 13.21 4.81
N ALA A 47 -8.87 12.59 5.76
CA ALA A 47 -8.36 12.43 7.12
C ALA A 47 -7.08 11.56 7.15
N CYS A 48 -7.00 10.51 6.34
CA CYS A 48 -5.78 9.69 6.23
C CYS A 48 -4.61 10.47 5.64
N VAL A 49 -4.85 11.28 4.62
CA VAL A 49 -3.82 12.16 4.04
C VAL A 49 -3.34 13.17 5.08
N GLU A 50 -4.26 13.79 5.81
CA GLU A 50 -3.91 14.80 6.83
C GLU A 50 -3.11 14.20 7.98
N LEU A 51 -3.47 13.00 8.48
CA LEU A 51 -2.73 12.29 9.52
C LEU A 51 -1.28 12.00 9.10
N LEU A 52 -1.07 11.55 7.85
CA LEU A 52 0.28 11.28 7.34
C LEU A 52 1.09 12.58 7.15
N ARG A 53 0.45 13.65 6.65
CA ARG A 53 1.08 14.97 6.53
C ARG A 53 1.48 15.53 7.89
N ALA A 54 0.57 15.53 8.86
CA ALA A 54 0.82 15.99 10.22
C ALA A 54 1.95 15.22 10.90
N ARG A 55 2.06 13.91 10.59
CA ARG A 55 3.15 13.04 11.04
C ARG A 55 4.50 13.34 10.36
N GLY A 56 4.51 14.06 9.26
CA GLY A 56 5.71 14.22 8.43
C GLY A 56 6.13 12.91 7.74
N ALA A 57 5.17 12.02 7.45
CA ALA A 57 5.45 10.73 6.85
C ALA A 57 6.04 10.87 5.44
N ILE A 58 7.11 10.13 5.16
CA ILE A 58 7.66 9.97 3.82
C ILE A 58 6.76 9.01 3.06
N SER A 59 6.02 9.52 2.07
CA SER A 59 5.03 8.73 1.32
C SER A 59 5.35 8.69 -0.16
N ILE A 60 5.00 7.60 -0.80
CA ILE A 60 4.97 7.46 -2.27
C ILE A 60 3.53 7.23 -2.74
N ALA A 61 3.26 7.48 -4.02
CA ALA A 61 1.93 7.22 -4.60
C ALA A 61 1.73 5.73 -4.90
N GLY A 62 0.59 5.17 -4.47
CA GLY A 62 0.10 3.88 -4.91
C GLY A 62 -0.84 3.99 -6.10
N ASN A 63 -1.28 2.85 -6.65
CA ASN A 63 -2.19 2.85 -7.78
C ASN A 63 -3.57 3.43 -7.42
N HIS A 64 -4.07 3.21 -6.21
CA HIS A 64 -5.33 3.82 -5.76
C HIS A 64 -5.22 5.34 -5.62
N ASP A 65 -4.07 5.85 -5.21
CA ASP A 65 -3.79 7.28 -5.12
C ASP A 65 -3.83 7.94 -6.50
N LEU A 66 -3.13 7.33 -7.47
CA LEU A 66 -3.11 7.80 -8.87
C LEU A 66 -4.49 7.72 -9.53
N ILE A 67 -5.25 6.65 -9.28
CA ILE A 67 -6.61 6.51 -9.81
C ILE A 67 -7.54 7.52 -9.11
N GLY A 68 -7.44 7.67 -7.80
CA GLY A 68 -8.25 8.60 -7.01
C GLY A 68 -8.10 10.06 -7.45
N THR A 69 -6.91 10.46 -7.87
CA THR A 69 -6.59 11.80 -8.40
C THR A 69 -6.81 11.93 -9.92
N GLY A 70 -7.12 10.83 -10.62
CA GLY A 70 -7.34 10.84 -12.07
C GLY A 70 -6.08 10.76 -12.92
N LEU A 71 -4.92 10.55 -12.32
CA LEU A 71 -3.65 10.36 -13.04
C LEU A 71 -3.50 8.95 -13.65
N LEU A 72 -4.31 7.99 -13.18
CA LEU A 72 -4.38 6.63 -13.72
C LEU A 72 -5.85 6.25 -13.94
N GLY A 73 -6.12 5.43 -14.97
CA GLY A 73 -7.45 4.95 -15.30
C GLY A 73 -7.89 3.73 -14.50
N PHE A 74 -9.13 3.24 -14.76
CA PHE A 74 -9.75 2.13 -14.04
C PHE A 74 -9.54 0.76 -14.72
N GLU A 75 -8.81 0.68 -15.83
CA GLU A 75 -8.76 -0.47 -16.74
C GLU A 75 -8.33 -1.77 -16.01
N ARG A 76 -7.45 -1.67 -15.03
CA ARG A 76 -6.95 -2.80 -14.25
C ARG A 76 -7.66 -2.97 -12.89
N CYS A 77 -8.68 -2.16 -12.60
CA CYS A 77 -9.41 -2.25 -11.34
C CYS A 77 -10.39 -3.42 -11.30
N SER A 78 -10.54 -4.04 -10.13
CA SER A 78 -11.72 -4.85 -9.84
C SER A 78 -12.97 -3.95 -9.74
N ASN A 79 -14.17 -4.53 -9.89
CA ASN A 79 -15.41 -3.76 -9.74
C ASN A 79 -15.51 -3.07 -8.37
N LYS A 80 -15.04 -3.73 -7.30
CA LYS A 80 -15.02 -3.17 -5.94
C LYS A 80 -14.07 -1.98 -5.85
N ALA A 81 -12.88 -2.11 -6.41
CA ALA A 81 -11.91 -1.02 -6.46
C ALA A 81 -12.44 0.17 -7.26
N MET A 82 -12.93 -0.07 -8.48
CA MET A 82 -13.52 0.97 -9.33
C MET A 82 -14.68 1.69 -8.65
N HIS A 83 -15.61 0.93 -8.03
CA HIS A 83 -16.75 1.52 -7.33
C HIS A 83 -16.32 2.45 -6.19
N SER A 84 -15.43 1.98 -5.33
CA SER A 84 -14.92 2.78 -4.21
C SER A 84 -14.09 3.97 -4.68
N LEU A 85 -13.24 3.81 -5.69
CA LEU A 85 -12.40 4.89 -6.22
C LEU A 85 -13.20 5.97 -6.95
N LYS A 86 -14.30 5.64 -7.63
CA LYS A 86 -15.25 6.65 -8.14
C LYS A 86 -15.82 7.48 -6.98
N ARG A 87 -16.09 6.87 -5.82
CA ARG A 87 -16.55 7.60 -4.61
C ARG A 87 -15.42 8.46 -4.01
N THR A 88 -14.21 7.91 -3.91
CA THR A 88 -13.02 8.65 -3.47
C THR A 88 -12.81 9.88 -4.35
N ARG A 89 -12.78 9.72 -5.68
CA ARG A 89 -12.57 10.82 -6.65
C ARG A 89 -13.61 11.93 -6.50
N GLY A 90 -14.88 11.59 -6.18
CA GLY A 90 -15.95 12.58 -5.97
C GLY A 90 -15.97 13.24 -4.60
N ARG A 91 -15.12 12.81 -3.65
CA ARG A 91 -15.10 13.29 -2.27
C ARG A 91 -13.76 13.83 -1.80
N LEU A 92 -12.68 13.44 -2.49
CA LEU A 92 -11.33 13.88 -2.16
C LEU A 92 -11.24 15.40 -2.27
N GLY A 93 -10.89 16.05 -1.17
CA GLY A 93 -10.72 17.48 -1.11
C GLY A 93 -9.54 17.96 -1.95
N PRO A 94 -9.55 19.21 -2.43
CA PRO A 94 -8.53 19.72 -3.34
C PRO A 94 -7.12 19.70 -2.74
N GLU A 95 -6.98 19.94 -1.44
CA GLU A 95 -5.69 19.91 -0.75
C GLU A 95 -5.12 18.50 -0.67
N ALA A 96 -5.94 17.50 -0.32
CA ALA A 96 -5.54 16.10 -0.28
C ALA A 96 -5.22 15.59 -1.68
N ALA A 97 -6.02 15.95 -2.69
CA ALA A 97 -5.76 15.61 -4.09
C ALA A 97 -4.43 16.19 -4.58
N ALA A 98 -4.14 17.47 -4.26
CA ALA A 98 -2.89 18.12 -4.63
C ALA A 98 -1.68 17.46 -3.93
N TYR A 99 -1.81 17.11 -2.65
CA TYR A 99 -0.77 16.39 -1.91
C TYR A 99 -0.46 15.05 -2.57
N ILE A 100 -1.48 14.23 -2.83
CA ILE A 100 -1.33 12.92 -3.48
C ILE A 100 -0.71 13.05 -4.86
N ALA A 101 -1.17 14.00 -5.68
CA ALA A 101 -0.65 14.22 -7.02
C ALA A 101 0.83 14.63 -7.05
N ALA A 102 1.35 15.18 -5.95
CA ALA A 102 2.76 15.55 -5.79
C ALA A 102 3.63 14.40 -5.24
N LEU A 103 3.05 13.28 -4.81
CA LEU A 103 3.82 12.15 -4.31
C LEU A 103 4.65 11.50 -5.43
N PRO A 104 5.91 11.14 -5.17
CA PRO A 104 6.72 10.42 -6.14
C PRO A 104 6.25 8.95 -6.28
N SER A 105 6.56 8.33 -7.40
CA SER A 105 6.34 6.88 -7.62
C SER A 105 7.34 6.00 -6.88
N HIS A 106 8.53 6.55 -6.61
CA HIS A 106 9.63 5.89 -5.89
C HIS A 106 10.29 6.88 -4.95
N HIS A 107 10.82 6.40 -3.86
CA HIS A 107 11.64 7.23 -2.96
C HIS A 107 12.83 6.44 -2.42
N ARG A 108 14.03 7.00 -2.53
CA ARG A 108 15.25 6.41 -1.95
C ARG A 108 15.38 6.88 -0.50
N LEU A 109 15.07 6.00 0.43
CA LEU A 109 15.10 6.30 1.88
C LEU A 109 16.54 6.35 2.40
N ALA A 110 17.41 5.46 1.91
CA ALA A 110 18.84 5.40 2.19
C ALA A 110 19.59 4.97 0.91
N PRO A 111 20.91 5.04 0.84
CA PRO A 111 21.66 4.68 -0.36
C PRO A 111 21.32 3.30 -0.94
N ASP A 112 20.97 2.36 -0.06
CA ASP A 112 20.64 0.98 -0.43
C ASP A 112 19.18 0.58 -0.14
N VAL A 113 18.30 1.55 0.22
CA VAL A 113 16.88 1.33 0.55
C VAL A 113 15.97 2.13 -0.36
N LEU A 114 15.08 1.44 -1.08
CA LEU A 114 14.11 2.02 -2.00
C LEU A 114 12.68 1.72 -1.56
N LEU A 115 11.78 2.67 -1.82
CA LEU A 115 10.33 2.49 -1.73
C LEU A 115 9.75 2.39 -3.12
N THR A 116 8.84 1.43 -3.33
CA THR A 116 7.96 1.31 -4.50
C THR A 116 6.58 0.83 -4.03
N HIS A 117 5.53 1.03 -4.83
CA HIS A 117 4.21 0.53 -4.39
C HIS A 117 3.94 -0.88 -4.90
N GLY A 118 3.98 -1.09 -6.22
CA GLY A 118 3.87 -2.40 -6.85
C GLY A 118 5.25 -2.91 -7.30
N GLY A 119 5.37 -3.31 -8.58
CA GLY A 119 6.66 -3.59 -9.21
C GLY A 119 7.50 -2.34 -9.44
N VAL A 120 8.78 -2.52 -9.70
CA VAL A 120 9.76 -1.42 -9.91
C VAL A 120 9.35 -0.51 -11.07
N ARG A 121 8.79 -1.06 -12.15
CA ARG A 121 8.36 -0.31 -13.35
C ARG A 121 6.84 -0.26 -13.55
N ASP A 122 6.07 -0.99 -12.73
CA ASP A 122 4.60 -1.06 -12.84
C ASP A 122 3.97 -1.00 -11.44
N VAL A 123 3.41 0.16 -11.12
CA VAL A 123 2.74 0.44 -9.84
C VAL A 123 1.56 -0.50 -9.54
N GLN A 124 1.02 -1.17 -10.58
CA GLN A 124 -0.09 -2.11 -10.48
C GLN A 124 0.34 -3.59 -10.56
N GLN A 125 1.64 -3.89 -10.52
CA GLN A 125 2.11 -5.27 -10.58
C GLN A 125 2.00 -5.94 -9.21
N TYR A 126 1.26 -7.06 -9.15
CA TYR A 126 1.22 -7.92 -7.97
C TYR A 126 2.47 -8.79 -7.88
N MET A 127 3.34 -8.50 -6.92
CA MET A 127 4.56 -9.28 -6.66
C MET A 127 4.28 -10.42 -5.67
N THR A 128 3.60 -11.48 -6.11
CA THR A 128 3.12 -12.59 -5.28
C THR A 128 3.84 -13.92 -5.52
N ARG A 129 4.78 -13.98 -6.48
CA ARG A 129 5.47 -15.21 -6.89
C ARG A 129 6.97 -14.97 -7.03
N PRO A 130 7.82 -16.00 -6.82
CA PRO A 130 9.27 -15.88 -6.98
C PRO A 130 9.70 -15.29 -8.33
N GLN A 131 9.00 -15.63 -9.42
CA GLN A 131 9.31 -15.10 -10.77
C GLN A 131 9.13 -13.59 -10.83
N HIS A 132 8.02 -13.04 -10.26
CA HIS A 132 7.80 -11.59 -10.20
C HIS A 132 8.89 -10.89 -9.40
N ILE A 133 9.36 -11.50 -8.31
CA ILE A 133 10.42 -10.95 -7.47
C ILE A 133 11.76 -10.94 -8.23
N LEU A 134 12.10 -12.04 -8.90
CA LEU A 134 13.34 -12.13 -9.68
C LEU A 134 13.37 -11.11 -10.83
N GLU A 135 12.27 -10.95 -11.56
CA GLU A 135 12.13 -9.94 -12.60
C GLU A 135 12.34 -8.53 -12.05
N ASN A 136 11.69 -8.23 -10.91
CA ASN A 136 11.84 -6.93 -10.26
C ASN A 136 13.23 -6.72 -9.64
N ALA A 137 13.92 -7.76 -9.19
CA ALA A 137 15.31 -7.66 -8.72
C ALA A 137 16.27 -7.25 -9.85
N ARG A 138 16.05 -7.75 -11.07
CA ARG A 138 16.80 -7.34 -12.27
C ARG A 138 16.50 -5.88 -12.63
N MET A 139 15.24 -5.48 -12.67
CA MET A 139 14.83 -4.08 -12.91
C MET A 139 15.40 -3.14 -11.84
N LEU A 140 15.40 -3.58 -10.56
CA LEU A 140 15.96 -2.83 -9.45
C LEU A 140 17.46 -2.58 -9.62
N ALA A 141 18.21 -3.61 -10.08
CA ALA A 141 19.62 -3.48 -10.33
C ALA A 141 19.95 -2.55 -11.52
N GLU A 142 19.09 -2.53 -12.54
CA GLU A 142 19.22 -1.66 -13.71
C GLU A 142 18.88 -0.20 -13.40
N ASP A 143 17.73 0.06 -12.78
CA ASP A 143 17.17 1.41 -12.61
C ASP A 143 17.64 2.09 -11.32
N PHE A 144 17.95 1.29 -10.29
CA PHE A 144 18.33 1.76 -8.96
C PHE A 144 19.55 0.99 -8.43
N PRO A 145 20.71 1.08 -9.10
CA PRO A 145 21.89 0.33 -8.71
C PRO A 145 22.30 0.60 -7.25
N GLY A 146 22.81 -0.44 -6.59
CA GLY A 146 23.20 -0.41 -5.19
C GLY A 146 22.09 -0.66 -4.19
N THR A 147 20.83 -0.75 -4.63
CA THR A 147 19.69 -1.06 -3.74
C THR A 147 19.79 -2.51 -3.23
N ARG A 148 19.61 -2.68 -1.92
CA ARG A 148 19.59 -3.97 -1.23
C ARG A 148 18.26 -4.29 -0.58
N ILE A 149 17.49 -3.28 -0.22
CA ILE A 149 16.15 -3.43 0.35
C ILE A 149 15.17 -2.60 -0.45
N CYS A 150 14.09 -3.23 -0.90
CA CYS A 150 12.96 -2.60 -1.57
C CYS A 150 11.69 -2.84 -0.74
N PHE A 151 11.16 -1.79 -0.12
CA PHE A 151 9.85 -1.83 0.53
C PHE A 151 8.76 -1.61 -0.50
N TYR A 152 7.72 -2.48 -0.51
CA TYR A 152 6.62 -2.40 -1.46
C TYR A 152 5.28 -2.69 -0.78
N GLY A 153 4.15 -2.28 -1.39
CA GLY A 153 2.79 -2.48 -0.92
C GLY A 153 1.95 -3.37 -1.86
N HIS A 154 0.74 -2.94 -2.16
CA HIS A 154 -0.16 -3.44 -3.20
C HIS A 154 -0.72 -4.87 -3.00
N THR A 155 0.07 -5.81 -2.50
CA THR A 155 -0.37 -7.20 -2.28
C THR A 155 -1.12 -7.38 -0.97
N HIS A 156 -1.04 -6.43 -0.03
CA HIS A 156 -1.68 -6.43 1.29
C HIS A 156 -1.26 -7.61 2.21
N GLU A 157 -0.10 -8.19 1.99
CA GLU A 157 0.37 -9.32 2.78
C GLU A 157 1.73 -9.00 3.39
N GLN A 158 1.88 -9.20 4.70
CA GLN A 158 3.21 -9.16 5.33
C GLN A 158 4.09 -10.21 4.67
N LYS A 159 5.19 -9.77 4.01
CA LYS A 159 6.02 -10.65 3.20
C LYS A 159 7.46 -10.18 3.15
N VAL A 160 8.38 -11.13 3.24
CA VAL A 160 9.80 -10.91 2.99
C VAL A 160 10.30 -11.93 1.99
N TRP A 161 10.76 -11.42 0.86
CA TRP A 161 11.46 -12.19 -0.16
C TRP A 161 12.95 -11.91 -0.10
N GLU A 162 13.76 -12.96 -0.05
CA GLU A 162 15.23 -12.89 -0.18
C GLU A 162 15.62 -13.30 -1.58
N VAL A 163 16.51 -12.52 -2.20
CA VAL A 163 17.11 -12.83 -3.52
C VAL A 163 18.60 -12.94 -3.40
N ARG A 164 19.14 -14.10 -3.77
CA ARG A 164 20.59 -14.37 -3.83
C ARG A 164 20.95 -14.90 -5.22
N GLY A 165 21.55 -14.06 -6.06
CA GLY A 165 21.71 -14.37 -7.49
C GLY A 165 20.35 -14.56 -8.16
N ASP A 166 20.12 -15.74 -8.74
CA ASP A 166 18.82 -16.10 -9.37
C ASP A 166 17.91 -16.90 -8.42
N GLU A 167 18.32 -17.16 -7.19
CA GLU A 167 17.48 -17.85 -6.20
C GLU A 167 16.62 -16.86 -5.44
N VAL A 168 15.31 -17.15 -5.35
CA VAL A 168 14.33 -16.37 -4.60
C VAL A 168 13.71 -17.26 -3.53
N ARG A 169 13.74 -16.81 -2.29
CA ARG A 169 13.16 -17.51 -1.13
C ARG A 169 12.14 -16.65 -0.41
N ASP A 170 11.08 -17.25 0.05
CA ASP A 170 10.19 -16.68 1.05
C ASP A 170 10.81 -16.90 2.44
N VAL A 171 11.24 -15.82 3.07
CA VAL A 171 11.86 -15.83 4.41
C VAL A 171 10.99 -15.11 5.44
N THR A 172 9.68 -15.00 5.16
CA THR A 172 8.72 -14.31 6.02
C THR A 172 8.68 -14.95 7.42
N ALA A 173 8.96 -14.15 8.44
CA ALA A 173 8.89 -14.50 9.85
C ALA A 173 8.49 -13.26 10.65
N ASP A 174 8.12 -13.41 11.93
CA ASP A 174 7.77 -12.28 12.80
C ASP A 174 8.90 -11.26 12.92
N ALA A 175 10.16 -11.72 12.85
CA ALA A 175 11.35 -10.88 12.73
C ALA A 175 12.34 -11.49 11.74
N VAL A 176 13.01 -10.64 10.95
CA VAL A 176 13.98 -11.03 9.93
C VAL A 176 15.23 -10.16 10.07
N THR A 177 16.41 -10.77 10.02
CA THR A 177 17.71 -10.07 9.91
C THR A 177 18.18 -10.15 8.47
N PHE A 178 18.56 -9.02 7.88
CA PHE A 178 18.98 -8.94 6.49
C PHE A 178 20.47 -9.26 6.31
N ASP A 179 20.76 -10.23 5.45
CA ASP A 179 22.13 -10.55 5.01
C ASP A 179 22.59 -9.50 3.97
N PRO A 180 23.72 -8.82 4.17
CA PRO A 180 24.24 -7.82 3.23
C PRO A 180 24.58 -8.40 1.83
N GLY A 181 24.73 -9.71 1.71
CA GLY A 181 24.97 -10.41 0.45
C GLY A 181 23.71 -10.64 -0.40
N CYS A 182 22.51 -10.29 0.12
CA CYS A 182 21.24 -10.50 -0.55
C CYS A 182 20.53 -9.20 -0.92
N VAL A 183 19.52 -9.31 -1.78
CA VAL A 183 18.53 -8.27 -2.02
C VAL A 183 17.19 -8.72 -1.41
N TYR A 184 16.48 -7.79 -0.76
CA TYR A 184 15.22 -8.08 -0.10
C TYR A 184 14.08 -7.26 -0.70
N PHE A 185 12.95 -7.92 -0.92
CA PHE A 185 11.67 -7.26 -1.18
C PHE A 185 10.76 -7.49 0.02
N VAL A 186 10.29 -6.40 0.63
CA VAL A 186 9.55 -6.44 1.89
C VAL A 186 8.23 -5.71 1.75
N ASN A 187 7.15 -6.40 2.07
CA ASN A 187 5.82 -5.79 2.19
C ASN A 187 5.43 -5.71 3.67
N PRO A 188 5.14 -4.53 4.21
CA PRO A 188 4.76 -4.36 5.61
C PRO A 188 3.37 -4.90 5.95
N GLY A 189 2.61 -5.35 4.94
CA GLY A 189 1.20 -5.68 5.06
C GLY A 189 0.31 -4.48 4.76
N SER A 190 -0.97 -4.57 5.09
CA SER A 190 -1.96 -3.52 4.86
C SER A 190 -2.47 -2.95 6.18
N VAL A 191 -2.44 -1.63 6.31
CA VAL A 191 -3.11 -0.95 7.42
C VAL A 191 -4.62 -1.18 7.34
N ASP A 192 -5.21 -1.19 6.11
CA ASP A 192 -6.62 -1.56 5.92
C ASP A 192 -6.82 -3.07 5.97
N ALA A 193 -7.13 -3.59 7.15
CA ALA A 193 -7.42 -5.01 7.35
C ALA A 193 -8.83 -5.43 6.94
N SER A 194 -9.70 -4.50 6.47
CA SER A 194 -11.10 -4.79 6.14
C SER A 194 -11.25 -5.91 5.11
N ARG A 195 -10.27 -6.05 4.21
CA ARG A 195 -10.24 -7.06 3.14
C ARG A 195 -9.66 -8.42 3.56
N LYS A 196 -8.99 -8.49 4.70
CA LYS A 196 -8.36 -9.74 5.17
C LYS A 196 -9.41 -10.75 5.64
N ARG A 197 -9.13 -12.03 5.37
CA ARG A 197 -10.01 -13.14 5.75
C ARG A 197 -9.59 -13.80 7.06
N THR A 198 -8.29 -13.74 7.38
CA THR A 198 -7.70 -14.45 8.53
C THR A 198 -7.83 -13.69 9.84
N HIS A 199 -7.73 -12.37 9.79
CA HIS A 199 -7.86 -11.48 10.95
C HIS A 199 -8.24 -10.08 10.48
N LYS A 200 -8.65 -9.22 11.44
CA LYS A 200 -8.99 -7.81 11.21
C LYS A 200 -8.08 -6.91 12.05
N LEU A 201 -6.78 -7.08 11.89
CA LEU A 201 -5.75 -6.29 12.56
C LEU A 201 -5.03 -5.45 11.51
N ALA A 202 -4.80 -4.17 11.80
CA ALA A 202 -3.95 -3.33 10.98
C ALA A 202 -2.51 -3.87 11.00
N GLU A 203 -1.90 -4.04 9.84
CA GLU A 203 -0.53 -4.54 9.69
C GLU A 203 0.42 -3.41 9.37
N LEU A 204 1.61 -3.50 9.95
CA LEU A 204 2.74 -2.61 9.73
C LEU A 204 4.05 -3.35 10.00
N ALA A 205 5.18 -2.71 9.73
CA ALA A 205 6.47 -3.25 10.09
C ALA A 205 7.38 -2.18 10.70
N ILE A 206 8.33 -2.61 11.51
CA ILE A 206 9.38 -1.77 12.09
C ILE A 206 10.71 -2.22 11.51
N PHE A 207 11.44 -1.33 10.90
CA PHE A 207 12.78 -1.54 10.38
C PHE A 207 13.80 -0.81 11.24
N ASP A 208 14.74 -1.55 11.80
CA ASP A 208 15.94 -0.99 12.44
C ASP A 208 17.04 -0.89 11.38
N GLU A 209 17.33 0.36 10.97
CA GLU A 209 18.33 0.62 9.93
C GLU A 209 19.73 0.21 10.35
N ALA A 210 20.09 0.40 11.60
CA ALA A 210 21.44 0.10 12.11
C ALA A 210 21.64 -1.40 12.33
N ALA A 211 20.67 -2.08 12.92
CA ALA A 211 20.72 -3.52 13.15
C ALA A 211 20.41 -4.33 11.88
N ARG A 212 19.87 -3.70 10.84
CA ARG A 212 19.40 -4.35 9.60
C ARG A 212 18.38 -5.45 9.92
N THR A 213 17.42 -5.16 10.79
CA THR A 213 16.36 -6.08 11.18
C THR A 213 14.99 -5.50 10.90
N LEU A 214 14.05 -6.38 10.55
CA LEU A 214 12.64 -6.06 10.36
C LEU A 214 11.82 -6.85 11.36
N ARG A 215 10.76 -6.24 11.90
CA ARG A 215 9.77 -6.86 12.75
C ARG A 215 8.38 -6.51 12.26
N PHE A 216 7.49 -7.49 12.14
CA PHE A 216 6.08 -7.26 11.81
C PHE A 216 5.26 -6.96 13.07
N GLU A 217 4.32 -6.05 12.93
CA GLU A 217 3.36 -5.66 13.96
C GLU A 217 1.93 -5.81 13.44
N ARG A 218 1.00 -6.13 14.33
CA ARG A 218 -0.44 -6.23 14.06
C ARG A 218 -1.22 -5.58 15.18
N VAL A 219 -2.09 -4.63 14.85
CA VAL A 219 -2.74 -3.75 15.83
C VAL A 219 -4.26 -3.85 15.69
N PRO A 220 -5.01 -4.08 16.76
CA PRO A 220 -6.47 -4.00 16.74
C PRO A 220 -6.93 -2.56 16.55
N TYR A 221 -8.03 -2.38 15.84
CA TYR A 221 -8.71 -1.09 15.63
C TYR A 221 -10.23 -1.28 15.61
N ASP A 222 -11.01 -0.21 15.57
CA ASP A 222 -12.48 -0.27 15.49
C ASP A 222 -12.93 -0.57 14.05
N GLU A 223 -12.89 -1.85 13.66
CA GLU A 223 -13.36 -2.33 12.35
C GLU A 223 -14.84 -2.02 12.13
N ALA A 224 -15.66 -2.11 13.19
CA ALA A 224 -17.09 -1.89 13.08
C ALA A 224 -17.42 -0.42 12.70
N ALA A 225 -16.69 0.54 13.25
CA ALA A 225 -16.79 1.94 12.88
C ALA A 225 -16.38 2.16 11.41
N THR A 226 -15.25 1.61 10.99
CA THR A 226 -14.77 1.68 9.59
C THR A 226 -15.81 1.12 8.63
N GLU A 227 -16.33 -0.08 8.87
CA GLU A 227 -17.27 -0.76 7.98
C GLU A 227 -18.62 0.00 7.94
N SER A 228 -19.10 0.47 9.09
CA SER A 228 -20.33 1.29 9.17
C SER A 228 -20.22 2.58 8.35
N LYS A 229 -19.09 3.30 8.45
CA LYS A 229 -18.83 4.50 7.65
C LYS A 229 -18.74 4.20 6.16
N ALA A 230 -18.06 3.12 5.78
CA ALA A 230 -17.89 2.72 4.40
C ALA A 230 -19.24 2.36 3.74
N TRP A 231 -20.15 1.68 4.46
CA TRP A 231 -21.50 1.40 3.99
C TRP A 231 -22.33 2.69 3.85
N ARG A 232 -22.39 3.51 4.90
CA ARG A 232 -23.15 4.77 4.89
C ARG A 232 -22.64 5.74 3.82
N GLY A 233 -21.34 5.74 3.58
CA GLY A 233 -20.67 6.54 2.55
C GLY A 233 -20.87 6.00 1.13
N GLY A 234 -21.43 4.79 0.95
CA GLY A 234 -21.59 4.16 -0.35
C GLY A 234 -20.29 3.68 -0.98
N PHE A 235 -19.25 3.39 -0.17
CA PHE A 235 -17.97 2.82 -0.63
C PHE A 235 -18.05 1.31 -0.83
N ARG A 236 -19.03 0.65 -0.21
CA ARG A 236 -19.28 -0.77 -0.43
C ARG A 236 -20.22 -0.97 -1.61
N ILE A 237 -19.88 -1.97 -2.44
CA ILE A 237 -20.71 -2.30 -3.60
C ILE A 237 -21.73 -3.38 -3.23
N GLU A 238 -23.00 -3.13 -3.56
CA GLU A 238 -24.05 -4.12 -3.42
C GLU A 238 -23.92 -5.22 -4.49
N ARG A 239 -24.31 -6.46 -4.16
CA ARG A 239 -24.17 -7.63 -5.04
C ARG A 239 -24.80 -7.46 -6.42
N TRP A 240 -25.95 -6.77 -6.51
CA TRP A 240 -26.59 -6.52 -7.78
C TRP A 240 -25.81 -5.54 -8.68
N ARG A 241 -25.19 -4.51 -8.09
CA ARG A 241 -24.32 -3.57 -8.81
C ARG A 241 -23.03 -4.24 -9.29
N ASP A 242 -22.46 -5.13 -8.49
CA ASP A 242 -21.27 -5.92 -8.88
C ASP A 242 -21.58 -6.74 -10.15
N ARG A 243 -22.74 -7.44 -10.16
CA ARG A 243 -23.22 -8.17 -11.36
C ARG A 243 -23.49 -7.26 -12.56
N LEU A 244 -23.99 -6.04 -12.34
CA LEU A 244 -24.22 -5.08 -13.40
C LEU A 244 -22.90 -4.63 -14.03
N TYR A 245 -21.86 -4.36 -13.24
CA TYR A 245 -20.53 -4.04 -13.74
C TYR A 245 -19.91 -5.20 -14.54
N ASP A 246 -20.07 -6.45 -14.07
CA ASP A 246 -19.62 -7.62 -14.83
C ASP A 246 -20.33 -7.73 -16.19
N TYR A 247 -21.62 -7.48 -16.24
CA TYR A 247 -22.41 -7.45 -17.48
C TYR A 247 -21.94 -6.35 -18.43
N GLN A 248 -21.77 -5.12 -17.92
CA GLN A 248 -21.28 -3.98 -18.71
C GLN A 248 -19.89 -4.26 -19.30
N ARG A 249 -18.96 -4.81 -18.53
CA ARG A 249 -17.62 -5.18 -19.02
C ARG A 249 -17.65 -6.18 -20.18
N ARG A 250 -18.60 -7.11 -20.17
CA ARG A 250 -18.75 -8.14 -21.24
C ARG A 250 -19.27 -7.54 -22.54
N ILE A 251 -20.13 -6.51 -22.47
CA ILE A 251 -20.79 -5.93 -23.66
C ILE A 251 -19.98 -4.77 -24.25
N VAL A 252 -19.45 -3.89 -23.37
CA VAL A 252 -18.95 -2.57 -23.79
C VAL A 252 -17.41 -2.52 -23.79
N GLY A 253 -16.75 -3.52 -23.20
CA GLY A 253 -15.30 -3.49 -23.01
C GLY A 253 -14.85 -2.51 -21.91
N PRO A 254 -13.58 -2.58 -21.44
CA PRO A 254 -13.12 -1.82 -20.29
C PRO A 254 -13.06 -0.29 -20.51
N ARG A 255 -12.96 0.20 -21.74
CA ARG A 255 -12.75 1.64 -22.02
C ARG A 255 -14.00 2.53 -21.92
N GLN A 256 -15.22 1.99 -22.00
CA GLN A 256 -16.46 2.79 -21.99
C GLN A 256 -17.17 2.88 -20.64
N ILE A 257 -16.66 2.22 -19.62
CA ILE A 257 -17.24 2.26 -18.25
C ILE A 257 -16.82 3.53 -17.48
N GLU A 258 -15.89 4.30 -18.03
CA GLU A 258 -15.33 5.51 -17.38
C GLU A 258 -16.28 6.72 -17.41
N SER A 259 -17.21 6.76 -18.36
CA SER A 259 -18.09 7.91 -18.64
C SER A 259 -19.54 7.76 -18.14
N ALA A 260 -19.85 6.70 -17.41
CA ALA A 260 -21.23 6.45 -16.93
C ALA A 260 -21.40 6.67 -15.42
#